data_44f985eb5fbedd62767dff510f5e8bb2
#
_entry.id   44f985eb5fbedd62767dff510f5e8bb2
#
_cell.length_a   1.000
_cell.length_b   1.000
_cell.length_c   1.000
_cell.angle_alpha   90.00
_cell.angle_beta   90.00
_cell.angle_gamma   90.00
#
_symmetry.space_group_name_H-M   'P 1'
#
loop_
_entity.id
_entity.type
_entity.pdbx_description
1 polymer ?
#
loop_
_entity_poly.entity_id
_entity_poly.type
_entity_poly.pdbx_seq_one_letter_code
_entity_poly.pdbx_strand_id
1 'polypeptide(L)'
;MSNFDIRTLAISKTGEVPVRNASGEKQYDADGKPLSITVHSPGTKAFNAAQHARQLRNSDRMVNKMQGKADGKQTAEDATEERAEFLTAITISFNNFGIDGQTGRAMFASVYGDLELGHIADDVEKFVGDRANFIRPSTSN
;
A
#
# COMPACT_ATOMS: atom_id res chain seq x y z
N MET A 1 16.24 -1.68 -39.27
CA MET A 1 15.43 -2.44 -38.32
C MET A 1 15.67 -1.92 -36.91
N SER A 2 14.59 -1.54 -36.24
CA SER A 2 14.72 -1.01 -34.89
C SER A 2 14.73 -2.13 -33.85
N ASN A 3 15.51 -1.93 -32.80
CA ASN A 3 15.49 -2.83 -31.66
C ASN A 3 14.21 -2.61 -30.86
N PHE A 4 13.83 -3.62 -30.11
CA PHE A 4 12.70 -3.52 -29.18
C PHE A 4 13.05 -2.50 -28.09
N ASP A 5 12.17 -1.55 -27.87
CA ASP A 5 12.36 -0.57 -26.80
C ASP A 5 11.82 -1.13 -25.48
N ILE A 6 12.73 -1.55 -24.61
CA ILE A 6 12.37 -2.15 -23.33
C ILE A 6 11.58 -1.21 -22.44
N ARG A 7 11.65 0.12 -22.66
CA ARG A 7 10.87 1.06 -21.88
C ARG A 7 9.37 0.89 -22.06
N THR A 8 8.94 0.23 -23.14
CA THR A 8 7.51 -0.05 -23.32
C THR A 8 6.98 -1.03 -22.28
N LEU A 9 7.86 -1.75 -21.60
CA LEU A 9 7.48 -2.67 -20.51
C LEU A 9 7.46 -2.00 -19.14
N ALA A 10 7.80 -0.72 -19.06
CA ALA A 10 7.82 -0.01 -17.78
C ALA A 10 6.41 0.11 -17.21
N ILE A 11 6.29 -0.10 -15.90
CA ILE A 11 5.00 -0.01 -15.22
C ILE A 11 4.64 1.45 -14.91
N SER A 12 3.36 1.68 -14.63
CA SER A 12 2.88 3.00 -14.20
C SER A 12 3.48 3.41 -12.87
N LYS A 13 3.51 4.72 -12.61
CA LYS A 13 3.99 5.25 -11.33
C LYS A 13 2.97 5.10 -10.22
N THR A 14 1.70 4.99 -10.57
CA THR A 14 0.61 4.88 -9.60
C THR A 14 -0.35 3.78 -10.01
N GLY A 15 -1.17 3.35 -9.05
CA GLY A 15 -2.27 2.44 -9.31
C GLY A 15 -3.43 2.78 -8.40
N GLU A 16 -4.61 2.29 -8.75
CA GLU A 16 -5.80 2.51 -7.95
C GLU A 16 -6.32 1.18 -7.43
N VAL A 17 -6.37 1.09 -6.10
CA VAL A 17 -6.86 -0.12 -5.42
C VAL A 17 -8.36 0.07 -5.17
N PRO A 18 -9.21 -0.80 -5.72
CA PRO A 18 -10.65 -0.70 -5.41
C PRO A 18 -10.90 -1.01 -3.94
N VAL A 19 -11.74 -0.20 -3.30
CA VAL A 19 -12.16 -0.46 -1.91
C VAL A 19 -13.32 -1.44 -1.94
N ARG A 20 -13.20 -2.51 -1.16
CA ARG A 20 -14.21 -3.57 -1.10
C ARG A 20 -14.67 -3.75 0.34
N ASN A 21 -15.89 -4.26 0.50
CA ASN A 21 -16.35 -4.68 1.82
C ASN A 21 -15.77 -6.05 2.18
N ALA A 22 -16.08 -6.55 3.36
CA ALA A 22 -15.53 -7.83 3.83
C ALA A 22 -15.93 -9.02 2.95
N SER A 23 -17.01 -8.89 2.19
CA SER A 23 -17.46 -9.92 1.25
C SER A 23 -16.77 -9.82 -0.11
N GLY A 24 -15.91 -8.83 -0.31
CA GLY A 24 -15.19 -8.65 -1.58
C GLY A 24 -15.93 -7.82 -2.61
N GLU A 25 -17.01 -7.18 -2.24
CA GLU A 25 -17.81 -6.38 -3.16
C GLU A 25 -17.30 -4.94 -3.21
N LYS A 26 -17.12 -4.42 -4.43
CA LYS A 26 -16.67 -3.05 -4.63
C LYS A 26 -17.69 -2.06 -4.06
N GLN A 27 -17.20 -1.00 -3.46
CA GLN A 27 -18.02 0.00 -2.82
C GLN A 27 -18.08 1.30 -3.63
N TYR A 28 -19.16 2.01 -3.51
CA TYR A 28 -19.41 3.25 -4.26
C TYR A 28 -19.95 4.31 -3.30
N ASP A 29 -19.71 5.58 -3.62
CA ASP A 29 -20.26 6.67 -2.84
C ASP A 29 -21.74 6.94 -3.22
N ALA A 30 -22.34 7.96 -2.60
CA ALA A 30 -23.75 8.28 -2.84
C ALA A 30 -24.03 8.67 -4.29
N ASP A 31 -23.03 9.16 -5.02
CA ASP A 31 -23.15 9.56 -6.43
C ASP A 31 -22.81 8.42 -7.39
N GLY A 32 -22.55 7.23 -6.88
CA GLY A 32 -22.20 6.07 -7.70
C GLY A 32 -20.75 6.03 -8.12
N LYS A 33 -19.88 6.88 -7.56
CA LYS A 33 -18.45 6.85 -7.88
C LYS A 33 -17.76 5.77 -7.09
N PRO A 34 -16.84 4.99 -7.72
CA PRO A 34 -16.16 3.93 -6.99
C PRO A 34 -15.23 4.49 -5.93
N LEU A 35 -15.21 3.83 -4.77
CA LEU A 35 -14.21 4.13 -3.75
C LEU A 35 -12.90 3.48 -4.14
N SER A 36 -11.82 4.23 -4.11
CA SER A 36 -10.50 3.69 -4.45
C SER A 36 -9.39 4.36 -3.64
N ILE A 37 -8.24 3.72 -3.64
CA ILE A 37 -7.03 4.24 -2.99
C ILE A 37 -5.96 4.36 -4.05
N THR A 38 -5.42 5.55 -4.23
CA THR A 38 -4.30 5.77 -5.14
C THR A 38 -2.99 5.52 -4.40
N VAL A 39 -2.16 4.65 -4.94
CA VAL A 39 -0.89 4.26 -4.32
C VAL A 39 0.27 4.46 -5.29
N HIS A 40 1.47 4.63 -4.73
CA HIS A 40 2.71 4.57 -5.50
C HIS A 40 2.99 3.14 -5.93
N SER A 41 3.44 2.95 -7.16
CA SER A 41 3.80 1.64 -7.66
C SER A 41 5.21 1.23 -7.21
N PRO A 42 5.54 -0.08 -7.28
CA PRO A 42 6.91 -0.53 -7.01
C PRO A 42 7.98 0.09 -7.91
N GLY A 43 7.58 0.77 -8.98
CA GLY A 43 8.51 1.44 -9.88
C GLY A 43 8.87 2.86 -9.47
N THR A 44 8.58 3.27 -8.22
CA THR A 44 8.83 4.64 -7.77
C THR A 44 9.83 4.67 -6.62
N LYS A 45 10.48 5.84 -6.47
CA LYS A 45 11.38 6.07 -5.34
C LYS A 45 10.64 6.07 -4.02
N ALA A 46 9.41 6.59 -4.00
CA ALA A 46 8.60 6.63 -2.79
C ALA A 46 8.30 5.23 -2.26
N PHE A 47 7.94 4.31 -3.15
CA PHE A 47 7.69 2.92 -2.77
C PHE A 47 8.97 2.26 -2.26
N ASN A 48 10.07 2.44 -2.97
CA ASN A 48 11.35 1.85 -2.58
C ASN A 48 11.83 2.38 -1.23
N ALA A 49 11.63 3.67 -0.95
CA ALA A 49 11.99 4.25 0.34
C ALA A 49 11.15 3.64 1.47
N ALA A 50 9.85 3.45 1.25
CA ALA A 50 8.97 2.85 2.23
C ALA A 50 9.34 1.39 2.50
N GLN A 51 9.65 0.65 1.45
CA GLN A 51 10.05 -0.75 1.56
C GLN A 51 11.39 -0.89 2.29
N HIS A 52 12.34 0.00 1.99
CA HIS A 52 13.62 0.01 2.66
C HIS A 52 13.48 0.31 4.16
N ALA A 53 12.63 1.26 4.52
CA ALA A 53 12.36 1.58 5.92
C ALA A 53 11.77 0.37 6.66
N ARG A 54 10.89 -0.38 5.99
CA ARG A 54 10.31 -1.61 6.55
C ARG A 54 11.39 -2.67 6.78
N GLN A 55 12.29 -2.84 5.81
CA GLN A 55 13.40 -3.80 5.91
C GLN A 55 14.36 -3.44 7.03
N LEU A 56 14.67 -2.14 7.20
CA LEU A 56 15.54 -1.69 8.28
C LEU A 56 14.96 -2.02 9.66
N ARG A 57 13.66 -1.84 9.83
CA ARG A 57 13.00 -2.20 11.10
C ARG A 57 13.10 -3.68 11.38
N ASN A 58 12.94 -4.50 10.35
CA ASN A 58 13.08 -5.95 10.49
C ASN A 58 14.50 -6.34 10.86
N SER A 59 15.50 -5.70 10.26
CA SER A 59 16.92 -5.93 10.58
C SER A 59 17.25 -5.56 12.02
N ASP A 60 16.78 -4.38 12.46
CA ASP A 60 17.00 -3.93 13.84
C ASP A 60 16.38 -4.90 14.84
N ARG A 61 15.18 -5.38 14.55
CA ARG A 61 14.49 -6.35 15.37
C ARG A 61 15.27 -7.66 15.46
N MET A 62 15.83 -8.11 14.35
CA MET A 62 16.61 -9.33 14.30
C MET A 62 17.92 -9.18 15.10
N VAL A 63 18.59 -8.03 15.01
CA VAL A 63 19.79 -7.75 15.79
C VAL A 63 19.47 -7.76 17.28
N ASN A 64 18.38 -7.11 17.68
CA ASN A 64 17.95 -7.11 19.08
C ASN A 64 17.67 -8.52 19.58
N LYS A 65 17.05 -9.35 18.79
CA LYS A 65 16.78 -10.75 19.13
C LYS A 65 18.07 -11.53 19.32
N MET A 66 19.05 -11.34 18.43
CA MET A 66 20.35 -12.01 18.53
C MET A 66 21.14 -11.59 19.75
N GLN A 67 20.91 -10.34 20.23
CA GLN A 67 21.55 -9.83 21.45
C GLN A 67 20.79 -10.21 22.73
N GLY A 68 19.72 -10.98 22.60
CA GLY A 68 18.91 -11.42 23.75
C GLY A 68 18.01 -10.34 24.35
N LYS A 69 17.77 -9.26 23.63
CA LYS A 69 16.88 -8.19 24.11
C LYS A 69 15.42 -8.60 23.97
N ALA A 70 14.61 -8.21 24.96
CA ALA A 70 13.19 -8.58 24.99
C ALA A 70 12.41 -8.04 23.80
N ASP A 71 12.78 -6.86 23.31
CA ASP A 71 12.10 -6.19 22.18
C ASP A 71 12.44 -6.79 20.83
N GLY A 72 13.21 -7.88 20.79
CA GLY A 72 13.51 -8.58 19.55
C GLY A 72 12.34 -9.37 18.99
N LYS A 73 11.27 -9.54 19.76
CA LYS A 73 10.07 -10.26 19.30
C LYS A 73 9.06 -9.30 18.71
N GLN A 74 8.61 -9.61 17.49
CA GLN A 74 7.52 -8.88 16.90
C GLN A 74 6.20 -9.34 17.53
N THR A 75 5.47 -8.41 18.13
CA THR A 75 4.12 -8.69 18.62
C THR A 75 3.12 -8.51 17.46
N ALA A 76 1.89 -8.99 17.66
CA ALA A 76 0.82 -8.78 16.67
C ALA A 76 0.55 -7.28 16.46
N GLU A 77 0.64 -6.48 17.54
CA GLU A 77 0.47 -5.03 17.45
C GLU A 77 1.59 -4.39 16.64
N ASP A 78 2.83 -4.82 16.86
CA ASP A 78 3.99 -4.32 16.12
C ASP A 78 3.85 -4.62 14.62
N ALA A 79 3.37 -5.80 14.27
CA ALA A 79 3.17 -6.19 12.89
C ALA A 79 2.10 -5.32 12.22
N THR A 80 1.02 -5.01 12.95
CA THR A 80 -0.05 -4.16 12.46
C THR A 80 0.46 -2.73 12.24
N GLU A 81 1.19 -2.18 13.20
CA GLU A 81 1.76 -0.85 13.09
C GLU A 81 2.76 -0.75 11.95
N GLU A 82 3.62 -1.73 11.81
CA GLU A 82 4.61 -1.76 10.74
C GLU A 82 3.94 -1.79 9.36
N ARG A 83 2.92 -2.61 9.20
CA ARG A 83 2.16 -2.66 7.96
C ARG A 83 1.47 -1.32 7.70
N ALA A 84 0.84 -0.74 8.73
CA ALA A 84 0.14 0.54 8.60
C ALA A 84 1.11 1.66 8.20
N GLU A 85 2.31 1.69 8.76
CA GLU A 85 3.32 2.68 8.39
C GLU A 85 3.76 2.52 6.93
N PHE A 86 4.00 1.28 6.50
CA PHE A 86 4.39 1.01 5.11
C PHE A 86 3.29 1.44 4.15
N LEU A 87 2.06 1.00 4.40
CA LEU A 87 0.93 1.31 3.52
C LEU A 87 0.62 2.81 3.50
N THR A 88 0.73 3.48 4.63
CA THR A 88 0.55 4.93 4.71
C THR A 88 1.59 5.64 3.85
N ALA A 89 2.85 5.20 3.91
CA ALA A 89 3.94 5.82 3.16
C ALA A 89 3.76 5.69 1.64
N ILE A 90 3.12 4.63 1.17
CA ILE A 90 2.91 4.42 -0.27
C ILE A 90 1.56 4.92 -0.77
N THR A 91 0.70 5.40 0.13
CA THR A 91 -0.63 5.89 -0.25
C THR A 91 -0.55 7.37 -0.61
N ILE A 92 -1.16 7.71 -1.75
CA ILE A 92 -1.23 9.10 -2.24
C ILE A 92 -2.54 9.73 -1.79
N SER A 93 -3.66 9.05 -1.99
CA SER A 93 -4.98 9.59 -1.66
C SER A 93 -6.03 8.50 -1.49
N PHE A 94 -7.06 8.83 -0.72
CA PHE A 94 -8.31 8.09 -0.68
C PHE A 94 -9.27 8.84 -1.59
N ASN A 95 -9.97 8.12 -2.44
CA ASN A 95 -10.83 8.71 -3.47
C ASN A 95 -12.29 8.37 -3.19
N ASN A 96 -13.09 9.40 -2.99
CA ASN A 96 -14.54 9.33 -2.75
C ASN A 96 -14.93 8.76 -1.38
N PHE A 97 -13.99 8.67 -0.44
CA PHE A 97 -14.26 8.22 0.92
C PHE A 97 -13.23 8.80 1.88
N GLY A 98 -13.50 8.65 3.15
CA GLY A 98 -12.59 9.08 4.20
C GLY A 98 -13.17 8.77 5.58
N ILE A 99 -12.57 9.37 6.60
CA ILE A 99 -13.04 9.29 7.99
C ILE A 99 -13.33 10.72 8.44
N ASP A 100 -14.52 10.93 9.02
CA ASP A 100 -14.93 12.24 9.49
C ASP A 100 -13.90 12.84 10.46
N GLY A 101 -13.52 14.09 10.21
CA GLY A 101 -12.61 14.81 11.06
C GLY A 101 -11.14 14.47 10.86
N GLN A 102 -10.80 13.63 9.89
CA GLN A 102 -9.42 13.26 9.61
C GLN A 102 -9.04 13.54 8.16
N THR A 103 -7.78 13.86 7.94
CA THR A 103 -7.23 14.10 6.60
C THR A 103 -5.79 13.59 6.52
N GLY A 104 -5.31 13.41 5.30
CA GLY A 104 -3.91 13.10 5.03
C GLY A 104 -3.42 11.82 5.68
N ARG A 105 -2.16 11.84 6.07
CA ARG A 105 -1.50 10.65 6.64
C ARG A 105 -2.17 10.11 7.90
N ALA A 106 -2.69 11.00 8.73
CA ALA A 106 -3.38 10.57 9.94
C ALA A 106 -4.61 9.73 9.61
N MET A 107 -5.35 10.12 8.57
CA MET A 107 -6.49 9.37 8.10
C MET A 107 -6.06 8.02 7.52
N PHE A 108 -5.01 7.99 6.71
CA PHE A 108 -4.50 6.74 6.13
C PHE A 108 -4.08 5.78 7.24
N ALA A 109 -3.31 6.27 8.20
CA ALA A 109 -2.83 5.45 9.32
C ALA A 109 -3.99 4.90 10.16
N SER A 110 -5.05 5.68 10.34
CA SER A 110 -6.23 5.22 11.08
C SER A 110 -6.92 4.05 10.39
N VAL A 111 -7.01 4.07 9.06
CA VAL A 111 -7.61 2.98 8.30
C VAL A 111 -6.72 1.74 8.33
N TYR A 112 -5.45 1.89 8.03
CA TYR A 112 -4.54 0.74 7.93
C TYR A 112 -4.22 0.12 9.28
N GLY A 113 -4.32 0.87 10.35
CA GLY A 113 -4.10 0.37 11.71
C GLY A 113 -5.36 -0.18 12.37
N ASP A 114 -6.52 -0.04 11.75
CA ASP A 114 -7.79 -0.49 12.31
C ASP A 114 -8.01 -1.96 11.98
N LEU A 115 -8.08 -2.80 13.00
CA LEU A 115 -8.26 -4.24 12.82
C LEU A 115 -9.59 -4.57 12.15
N GLU A 116 -10.62 -3.77 12.39
CA GLU A 116 -11.93 -3.98 11.77
C GLU A 116 -11.92 -3.67 10.28
N LEU A 117 -10.93 -2.90 9.81
CA LEU A 117 -10.71 -2.59 8.41
C LEU A 117 -9.52 -3.36 7.83
N GLY A 118 -9.11 -4.44 8.49
CA GLY A 118 -7.95 -5.24 8.08
C GLY A 118 -8.04 -5.76 6.65
N HIS A 119 -9.24 -6.05 6.15
CA HIS A 119 -9.42 -6.50 4.77
C HIS A 119 -9.01 -5.43 3.76
N ILE A 120 -9.16 -4.15 4.09
CA ILE A 120 -8.73 -3.06 3.21
C ILE A 120 -7.20 -3.02 3.15
N ALA A 121 -6.53 -3.10 4.31
CA ALA A 121 -5.07 -3.16 4.35
C ALA A 121 -4.54 -4.40 3.61
N ASP A 122 -5.19 -5.54 3.78
CA ASP A 122 -4.83 -6.77 3.07
C ASP A 122 -4.92 -6.58 1.55
N ASP A 123 -6.00 -5.95 1.09
CA ASP A 123 -6.20 -5.71 -0.33
C ASP A 123 -5.14 -4.79 -0.93
N VAL A 124 -4.77 -3.73 -0.21
CA VAL A 124 -3.73 -2.80 -0.67
C VAL A 124 -2.38 -3.51 -0.74
N GLU A 125 -2.03 -4.26 0.30
CA GLU A 125 -0.76 -4.99 0.34
C GLU A 125 -0.66 -6.01 -0.79
N LYS A 126 -1.73 -6.73 -1.04
CA LYS A 126 -1.78 -7.70 -2.14
C LYS A 126 -1.68 -7.01 -3.50
N PHE A 127 -2.37 -5.89 -3.66
CA PHE A 127 -2.38 -5.14 -4.92
C PHE A 127 -0.96 -4.67 -5.28
N VAL A 128 -0.24 -4.08 -4.32
CA VAL A 128 1.10 -3.55 -4.59
C VAL A 128 2.15 -4.64 -4.73
N GLY A 129 1.85 -5.85 -4.28
CA GLY A 129 2.74 -6.99 -4.44
C GLY A 129 2.73 -7.59 -5.84
N ASP A 130 1.83 -7.15 -6.71
CA ASP A 130 1.70 -7.68 -8.06
C ASP A 130 1.91 -6.55 -9.08
N ARG A 131 3.04 -6.58 -9.77
CA ARG A 131 3.38 -5.56 -10.78
C ARG A 131 2.41 -5.53 -11.94
N ALA A 132 1.68 -6.63 -12.19
CA ALA A 132 0.67 -6.67 -13.24
C ALA A 132 -0.45 -5.65 -13.02
N ASN A 133 -0.69 -5.25 -11.76
CA ASN A 133 -1.69 -4.23 -11.44
C ASN A 133 -1.27 -2.83 -11.87
N PHE A 134 -0.03 -2.64 -12.32
CA PHE A 134 0.51 -1.34 -12.71
C PHE A 134 0.91 -1.29 -14.18
N ILE A 135 0.45 -2.24 -14.97
CA ILE A 135 0.70 -2.22 -16.42
C ILE A 135 0.10 -0.94 -17.00
N ARG A 136 0.90 -0.23 -17.78
CA ARG A 136 0.42 0.99 -18.44
C ARG A 136 -0.67 0.67 -19.43
N PRO A 137 -1.71 1.50 -19.51
CA PRO A 137 -2.72 1.31 -20.54
C PRO A 137 -2.08 1.37 -21.91
N SER A 138 -2.58 0.54 -22.82
CA SER A 138 -2.14 0.56 -24.19
C SER A 138 -2.49 1.91 -24.82
N THR A 139 -1.51 2.58 -25.40
CA THR A 139 -1.73 3.83 -26.09
C THR A 139 -1.86 3.59 -27.58
N SER A 140 -2.37 2.45 -27.93
CA SER A 140 -2.56 2.17 -29.32
C SER A 140 -3.55 3.12 -29.92
N ASN A 141 -3.19 3.70 -30.86
CA ASN A 141 -4.07 4.51 -31.66
C ASN A 141 -3.58 4.73 -32.97
#